data_9c7e456b66c53e0859bd8a26fcacbf59
#
_entry.id   9c7e456b66c53e0859bd8a26fcacbf59
#
_cell.length_a   1.000
_cell.length_b   1.000
_cell.length_c   1.000
_cell.angle_alpha   90.00
_cell.angle_beta   90.00
_cell.angle_gamma   90.00
#
_symmetry.space_group_name_H-M   'P 1'
#
loop_
_entity.id
_entity.type
_entity.pdbx_description
1 polymer ?
#
loop_
_entity_poly.entity_id
_entity_poly.type
_entity_poly.pdbx_seq_one_letter_code
_entity_poly.pdbx_strand_id
1 'polypeptide(L)'
;MIKVIQKLGPGLLFAGAAIGVSHLVQSTRAGADFGFGLLWALLLSNLFKYPFFLFGPKYSLATGESILDGYYKLSKYVLLTYLILSLITMFTIQTAVTIVTAGLAIELFGITSNITVWACIIILMCLLILLIGRYKLLDNLMKFVIVLLTVSTLLAVFVAGTNSSSSLELTQIFPKEAIEIAFLVAFMGWMPAPLDISIWQSIWTLEKKKKDKLISKKEIIFDFNIGYVTTIILGICFIALGSLVMYNSGETFSNQGGVFANQLINLYTISIGDGAFLIIAIAAFTTMFSTTITCLDASPRTMKKTFNLLGLKKIANYNFWIIILALGTLSIFIFFMSEMGLLVKIATILSFITAPFYAIANFKLINSKHTPKEFRPSIYINILSVLGIIFLSCFTIWYLSIL
;
A
#
# COMPACT_ATOMS: atom_id res chain seq x y z
N MET A 1 -19.73 19.01 4.02
CA MET A 1 -19.09 17.74 3.64
C MET A 1 -18.42 17.81 2.27
N ILE A 2 -19.11 18.17 1.18
CA ILE A 2 -18.54 18.24 -0.19
C ILE A 2 -17.31 19.17 -0.29
N LYS A 3 -17.30 20.35 0.34
CA LYS A 3 -16.15 21.27 0.36
C LYS A 3 -14.91 20.72 1.08
N VAL A 4 -15.08 19.79 2.04
CA VAL A 4 -13.95 19.13 2.74
C VAL A 4 -13.34 18.08 1.83
N ILE A 5 -14.15 17.24 1.17
CA ILE A 5 -13.70 16.20 0.24
C ILE A 5 -12.94 16.82 -0.96
N GLN A 6 -13.36 17.98 -1.44
CA GLN A 6 -12.66 18.68 -2.53
C GLN A 6 -11.27 19.20 -2.12
N LYS A 7 -11.05 19.45 -0.81
CA LYS A 7 -9.73 19.85 -0.29
C LYS A 7 -8.78 18.69 -0.05
N LEU A 8 -9.29 17.46 0.05
CA LEU A 8 -8.47 16.26 0.21
C LEU A 8 -7.73 15.94 -1.09
N GLY A 9 -6.52 15.45 -0.99
CA GLY A 9 -5.66 15.16 -2.15
C GLY A 9 -4.59 14.13 -1.85
N PRO A 10 -3.34 14.51 -1.50
CA PRO A 10 -2.25 13.56 -1.24
C PRO A 10 -2.55 12.52 -0.18
N GLY A 11 -3.34 12.85 0.85
CA GLY A 11 -3.77 11.90 1.88
C GLY A 11 -4.76 10.86 1.34
N LEU A 12 -5.72 11.26 0.48
CA LEU A 12 -6.58 10.30 -0.19
C LEU A 12 -5.83 9.46 -1.22
N LEU A 13 -4.86 10.04 -1.95
CA LEU A 13 -4.01 9.26 -2.85
C LEU A 13 -3.16 8.25 -2.06
N PHE A 14 -2.69 8.64 -0.87
CA PHE A 14 -2.03 7.71 0.05
C PHE A 14 -2.97 6.57 0.44
N ALA A 15 -4.19 6.87 0.91
CA ALA A 15 -5.16 5.85 1.25
C ALA A 15 -5.47 4.93 0.06
N GLY A 16 -5.65 5.49 -1.14
CA GLY A 16 -5.89 4.72 -2.37
C GLY A 16 -4.72 3.82 -2.79
N ALA A 17 -3.48 4.23 -2.53
CA ALA A 17 -2.30 3.40 -2.77
C ALA A 17 -2.11 2.35 -1.66
N ALA A 18 -2.48 2.67 -0.43
CA ALA A 18 -2.34 1.80 0.73
C ALA A 18 -3.46 0.75 0.81
N ILE A 19 -4.72 1.13 0.54
CA ILE A 19 -5.88 0.24 0.55
C ILE A 19 -5.88 -0.59 -0.75
N GLY A 20 -5.08 -1.62 -0.75
CA GLY A 20 -4.90 -2.55 -1.86
C GLY A 20 -4.64 -3.94 -1.29
N VAL A 21 -3.56 -4.59 -1.72
CA VAL A 21 -3.16 -5.92 -1.25
C VAL A 21 -3.00 -5.99 0.27
N SER A 22 -2.50 -4.94 0.91
CA SER A 22 -2.34 -4.87 2.37
C SER A 22 -3.64 -5.09 3.14
N HIS A 23 -4.74 -4.54 2.63
CA HIS A 23 -6.04 -4.59 3.26
C HIS A 23 -6.87 -5.76 2.73
N LEU A 24 -7.13 -5.78 1.41
CA LEU A 24 -7.97 -6.80 0.78
C LEU A 24 -7.39 -8.21 0.88
N VAL A 25 -6.07 -8.38 0.88
CA VAL A 25 -5.44 -9.71 0.96
C VAL A 25 -4.88 -9.97 2.35
N GLN A 26 -3.94 -9.16 2.82
CA GLN A 26 -3.19 -9.47 4.04
C GLN A 26 -4.02 -9.33 5.30
N SER A 27 -4.82 -8.24 5.44
CA SER A 27 -5.65 -8.07 6.64
C SER A 27 -6.77 -9.10 6.70
N THR A 28 -7.41 -9.42 5.55
CA THR A 28 -8.47 -10.43 5.51
C THR A 28 -7.93 -11.82 5.82
N ARG A 29 -6.74 -12.18 5.28
CA ARG A 29 -6.06 -13.42 5.64
C ARG A 29 -5.67 -13.48 7.11
N ALA A 30 -5.16 -12.37 7.67
CA ALA A 30 -4.84 -12.30 9.10
C ALA A 30 -6.08 -12.60 9.95
N GLY A 31 -7.26 -12.08 9.55
CA GLY A 31 -8.53 -12.38 10.20
C GLY A 31 -8.97 -13.83 10.03
N ALA A 32 -8.86 -14.38 8.83
CA ALA A 32 -9.28 -15.75 8.53
C ALA A 32 -8.39 -16.81 9.20
N ASP A 33 -7.07 -16.58 9.24
CA ASP A 33 -6.11 -17.57 9.73
C ASP A 33 -5.86 -17.45 11.26
N PHE A 34 -5.98 -16.22 11.82
CA PHE A 34 -5.61 -15.93 13.22
C PHE A 34 -6.73 -15.23 14.03
N GLY A 35 -7.94 -15.09 13.49
CA GLY A 35 -8.99 -14.32 14.14
C GLY A 35 -8.54 -12.87 14.41
N PHE A 36 -8.73 -12.38 15.63
CA PHE A 36 -8.22 -11.08 16.04
C PHE A 36 -6.78 -11.14 16.60
N GLY A 37 -6.13 -12.30 16.54
CA GLY A 37 -4.84 -12.56 17.16
C GLY A 37 -3.68 -11.69 16.65
N LEU A 38 -3.75 -11.17 15.41
CA LEU A 38 -2.73 -10.28 14.84
C LEU A 38 -3.14 -8.78 14.85
N LEU A 39 -4.17 -8.40 15.58
CA LEU A 39 -4.59 -7.00 15.69
C LEU A 39 -3.47 -6.11 16.28
N TRP A 40 -2.69 -6.63 17.23
CA TRP A 40 -1.52 -5.94 17.77
C TRP A 40 -0.49 -5.59 16.69
N ALA A 41 -0.25 -6.50 15.75
CA ALA A 41 0.71 -6.31 14.65
C ALA A 41 0.24 -5.20 13.71
N LEU A 42 -1.07 -5.15 13.38
CA LEU A 42 -1.67 -4.05 12.64
C LEU A 42 -1.46 -2.73 13.37
N LEU A 43 -1.85 -2.65 14.63
CA LEU A 43 -1.81 -1.40 15.41
C LEU A 43 -0.37 -0.91 15.60
N LEU A 44 0.58 -1.79 15.98
CA LEU A 44 1.98 -1.41 16.15
C LEU A 44 2.64 -1.00 14.83
N SER A 45 2.37 -1.71 13.73
CA SER A 45 2.90 -1.34 12.42
C SER A 45 2.42 0.05 11.99
N ASN A 46 1.15 0.34 12.18
CA ASN A 46 0.59 1.66 11.89
C ASN A 46 1.19 2.73 12.82
N LEU A 47 1.25 2.47 14.13
CA LEU A 47 1.77 3.42 15.11
C LEU A 47 3.23 3.79 14.80
N PHE A 48 4.09 2.80 14.59
CA PHE A 48 5.52 3.01 14.40
C PHE A 48 5.91 3.49 13.00
N LYS A 49 5.10 3.24 11.98
CA LYS A 49 5.32 3.79 10.63
C LYS A 49 4.74 5.19 10.43
N TYR A 50 3.80 5.62 11.26
CA TYR A 50 3.12 6.92 11.15
C TYR A 50 4.08 8.10 10.96
N PRO A 51 5.14 8.29 11.76
CA PRO A 51 6.03 9.43 11.61
C PRO A 51 6.68 9.49 10.23
N PHE A 52 7.11 8.34 9.72
CA PHE A 52 7.88 8.27 8.47
C PHE A 52 7.03 8.59 7.26
N PHE A 53 5.75 8.22 7.26
CA PHE A 53 4.79 8.67 6.25
C PHE A 53 4.48 10.16 6.37
N LEU A 54 4.32 10.68 7.58
CA LEU A 54 4.07 12.11 7.84
C LEU A 54 5.23 12.99 7.35
N PHE A 55 6.47 12.49 7.39
CA PHE A 55 7.66 13.27 7.02
C PHE A 55 7.70 13.61 5.53
N GLY A 56 7.11 12.77 4.66
CA GLY A 56 7.00 13.04 3.23
C GLY A 56 6.32 14.35 2.90
N PRO A 57 5.04 14.51 3.20
CA PRO A 57 4.30 15.74 2.95
C PRO A 57 4.84 16.93 3.73
N LYS A 58 5.34 16.75 4.98
CA LYS A 58 5.94 17.84 5.76
C LYS A 58 7.19 18.40 5.10
N TYR A 59 8.11 17.54 4.66
CA TYR A 59 9.33 17.96 4.01
C TYR A 59 9.04 18.70 2.70
N SER A 60 8.18 18.12 1.87
CA SER A 60 7.85 18.72 0.56
C SER A 60 7.12 20.05 0.68
N LEU A 61 6.24 20.18 1.67
CA LEU A 61 5.60 21.46 1.93
C LEU A 61 6.60 22.53 2.39
N ALA A 62 7.51 22.15 3.30
CA ALA A 62 8.50 23.04 3.90
C ALA A 62 9.51 23.57 2.88
N THR A 63 10.00 22.69 2.01
CA THR A 63 11.15 22.98 1.14
C THR A 63 10.77 23.24 -0.32
N GLY A 64 9.60 22.78 -0.77
CA GLY A 64 9.26 22.76 -2.20
C GLY A 64 10.00 21.66 -2.98
N GLU A 65 10.60 20.69 -2.28
CA GLU A 65 11.40 19.60 -2.84
C GLU A 65 10.84 18.25 -2.42
N SER A 66 11.14 17.20 -3.19
CA SER A 66 10.79 15.83 -2.82
C SER A 66 11.76 15.26 -1.77
N ILE A 67 11.37 14.17 -1.10
CA ILE A 67 12.28 13.41 -0.22
C ILE A 67 13.55 12.97 -0.99
N LEU A 68 13.47 12.66 -2.29
CA LEU A 68 14.62 12.26 -3.09
C LEU A 68 15.67 13.38 -3.22
N ASP A 69 15.21 14.64 -3.37
CA ASP A 69 16.11 15.81 -3.31
C ASP A 69 16.80 15.88 -1.95
N GLY A 70 16.02 15.63 -0.89
CA GLY A 70 16.53 15.58 0.48
C GLY A 70 17.55 14.45 0.69
N TYR A 71 17.30 13.26 0.18
CA TYR A 71 18.24 12.13 0.25
C TYR A 71 19.56 12.46 -0.43
N TYR A 72 19.50 13.08 -1.60
CA TYR A 72 20.71 13.55 -2.29
C TYR A 72 21.49 14.59 -1.48
N LYS A 73 20.78 15.54 -0.83
CA LYS A 73 21.37 16.54 0.07
C LYS A 73 21.98 15.95 1.34
N LEU A 74 21.41 14.88 1.88
CA LEU A 74 21.99 14.15 3.00
C LEU A 74 23.30 13.47 2.58
N SER A 75 23.27 12.70 1.51
CA SER A 75 24.44 12.07 0.89
C SER A 75 24.04 11.42 -0.44
N LYS A 76 24.94 11.47 -1.43
CA LYS A 76 24.80 10.71 -2.67
C LYS A 76 24.61 9.21 -2.41
N TYR A 77 25.25 8.67 -1.37
CA TYR A 77 25.12 7.26 -0.99
C TYR A 77 23.72 6.90 -0.49
N VAL A 78 23.04 7.78 0.24
CA VAL A 78 21.64 7.58 0.65
C VAL A 78 20.73 7.46 -0.58
N LEU A 79 20.92 8.33 -1.58
CA LEU A 79 20.16 8.25 -2.83
C LEU A 79 20.51 6.99 -3.65
N LEU A 80 21.77 6.56 -3.67
CA LEU A 80 22.17 5.31 -4.34
C LEU A 80 21.60 4.07 -3.65
N THR A 81 21.60 4.02 -2.32
CA THR A 81 20.96 2.93 -1.56
C THR A 81 19.45 2.89 -1.89
N TYR A 82 18.77 4.05 -1.89
CA TYR A 82 17.39 4.13 -2.35
C TYR A 82 17.22 3.56 -3.76
N LEU A 83 18.08 3.95 -4.71
CA LEU A 83 18.00 3.46 -6.08
C LEU A 83 18.08 1.94 -6.16
N ILE A 84 19.04 1.33 -5.46
CA ILE A 84 19.22 -0.13 -5.43
C ILE A 84 17.96 -0.81 -4.85
N LEU A 85 17.50 -0.36 -3.67
CA LEU A 85 16.32 -0.92 -3.03
C LEU A 85 15.07 -0.78 -3.91
N SER A 86 14.88 0.38 -4.52
CA SER A 86 13.74 0.65 -5.38
C SER A 86 13.77 -0.19 -6.68
N LEU A 87 14.95 -0.44 -7.27
CA LEU A 87 15.07 -1.34 -8.42
C LEU A 87 14.68 -2.77 -8.09
N ILE A 88 14.97 -3.24 -6.87
CA ILE A 88 14.58 -4.58 -6.42
C ILE A 88 13.08 -4.63 -6.14
N THR A 89 12.53 -3.62 -5.44
CA THR A 89 11.15 -3.66 -4.94
C THR A 89 10.10 -3.26 -5.98
N MET A 90 10.41 -2.39 -6.95
CA MET A 90 9.40 -1.88 -7.88
C MET A 90 8.77 -2.98 -8.75
N PHE A 91 9.55 -3.96 -9.19
CA PHE A 91 9.04 -5.07 -10.00
C PHE A 91 8.20 -6.04 -9.16
N THR A 92 8.67 -6.38 -7.95
CA THR A 92 7.93 -7.28 -7.05
C THR A 92 6.62 -6.67 -6.58
N ILE A 93 6.61 -5.36 -6.24
CA ILE A 93 5.40 -4.64 -5.86
C ILE A 93 4.42 -4.58 -7.04
N GLN A 94 4.90 -4.17 -8.23
CA GLN A 94 4.03 -4.08 -9.41
C GLN A 94 3.42 -5.43 -9.76
N THR A 95 4.22 -6.51 -9.70
CA THR A 95 3.74 -7.87 -9.97
C THR A 95 2.70 -8.31 -8.95
N ALA A 96 2.95 -8.07 -7.65
CA ALA A 96 2.04 -8.46 -6.57
C ALA A 96 0.69 -7.74 -6.67
N VAL A 97 0.66 -6.43 -6.95
CA VAL A 97 -0.60 -5.70 -7.12
C VAL A 97 -1.33 -6.11 -8.40
N THR A 98 -0.59 -6.40 -9.47
CA THR A 98 -1.18 -6.78 -10.76
C THR A 98 -1.82 -8.17 -10.69
N ILE A 99 -1.20 -9.14 -10.01
CA ILE A 99 -1.76 -10.51 -9.93
C ILE A 99 -3.06 -10.55 -9.13
N VAL A 100 -3.17 -9.75 -8.06
CA VAL A 100 -4.42 -9.62 -7.30
C VAL A 100 -5.51 -8.95 -8.14
N THR A 101 -5.15 -7.91 -8.89
CA THR A 101 -6.07 -7.24 -9.82
C THR A 101 -6.56 -8.20 -10.91
N ALA A 102 -5.66 -9.05 -11.43
CA ALA A 102 -5.98 -10.08 -12.44
C ALA A 102 -6.93 -11.15 -11.87
N GLY A 103 -6.72 -11.58 -10.63
CA GLY A 103 -7.65 -12.50 -9.94
C GLY A 103 -9.06 -11.91 -9.84
N LEU A 104 -9.19 -10.65 -9.42
CA LEU A 104 -10.49 -9.97 -9.36
C LEU A 104 -11.11 -9.75 -10.75
N ALA A 105 -10.29 -9.57 -11.79
CA ALA A 105 -10.79 -9.48 -13.17
C ALA A 105 -11.37 -10.81 -13.68
N ILE A 106 -10.79 -11.95 -13.28
CA ILE A 106 -11.33 -13.27 -13.58
C ILE A 106 -12.78 -13.38 -13.06
N GLU A 107 -13.00 -13.03 -11.80
CA GLU A 107 -14.31 -13.13 -11.16
C GLU A 107 -15.32 -12.11 -11.73
N LEU A 108 -14.87 -10.88 -12.00
CA LEU A 108 -15.77 -9.82 -12.44
C LEU A 108 -16.20 -9.99 -13.90
N PHE A 109 -15.29 -10.36 -14.79
CA PHE A 109 -15.54 -10.37 -16.24
C PHE A 109 -15.78 -11.75 -16.82
N GLY A 110 -15.28 -12.83 -16.22
CA GLY A 110 -15.52 -14.22 -16.63
C GLY A 110 -15.03 -14.59 -18.04
N ILE A 111 -14.22 -13.76 -18.70
CA ILE A 111 -13.82 -13.96 -20.11
C ILE A 111 -12.81 -15.12 -20.23
N THR A 112 -11.89 -15.21 -19.29
CA THR A 112 -10.88 -16.27 -19.22
C THR A 112 -10.44 -16.49 -17.79
N SER A 113 -10.13 -17.73 -17.42
CA SER A 113 -9.54 -18.09 -16.13
C SER A 113 -8.01 -17.94 -16.10
N ASN A 114 -7.38 -17.58 -17.24
CA ASN A 114 -5.94 -17.44 -17.33
C ASN A 114 -5.47 -16.11 -16.72
N ILE A 115 -4.82 -16.20 -15.56
CA ILE A 115 -4.37 -15.05 -14.79
C ILE A 115 -3.27 -14.25 -15.52
N THR A 116 -2.43 -14.91 -16.32
CA THR A 116 -1.38 -14.24 -17.11
C THR A 116 -1.97 -13.38 -18.21
N VAL A 117 -3.03 -13.87 -18.88
CA VAL A 117 -3.75 -13.09 -19.91
C VAL A 117 -4.33 -11.82 -19.28
N TRP A 118 -5.00 -11.94 -18.14
CA TRP A 118 -5.54 -10.78 -17.43
C TRP A 118 -4.45 -9.82 -16.95
N ALA A 119 -3.32 -10.34 -16.43
CA ALA A 119 -2.19 -9.50 -16.05
C ALA A 119 -1.65 -8.69 -17.23
N CYS A 120 -1.52 -9.31 -18.42
CA CYS A 120 -1.11 -8.62 -19.64
C CYS A 120 -2.12 -7.54 -20.04
N ILE A 121 -3.41 -7.84 -20.04
CA ILE A 121 -4.48 -6.89 -20.35
C ILE A 121 -4.43 -5.70 -19.39
N ILE A 122 -4.33 -5.95 -18.10
CA ILE A 122 -4.32 -4.90 -17.07
C ILE A 122 -3.09 -4.00 -17.22
N ILE A 123 -1.89 -4.56 -17.36
CA ILE A 123 -0.67 -3.77 -17.56
C ILE A 123 -0.75 -2.94 -18.83
N LEU A 124 -1.24 -3.52 -19.94
CA LEU A 124 -1.41 -2.79 -21.19
C LEU A 124 -2.43 -1.65 -21.05
N MET A 125 -3.56 -1.89 -20.40
CA MET A 125 -4.57 -0.85 -20.14
C MET A 125 -4.00 0.28 -19.28
N CYS A 126 -3.30 -0.06 -18.18
CA CYS A 126 -2.65 0.93 -17.32
C CYS A 126 -1.62 1.75 -18.10
N LEU A 127 -0.79 1.10 -18.90
CA LEU A 127 0.22 1.75 -19.74
C LEU A 127 -0.41 2.72 -20.74
N LEU A 128 -1.44 2.31 -21.46
CA LEU A 128 -2.17 3.15 -22.39
C LEU A 128 -2.80 4.37 -21.71
N ILE A 129 -3.46 4.17 -20.57
CA ILE A 129 -4.07 5.28 -19.80
C ILE A 129 -3.01 6.29 -19.37
N LEU A 130 -1.85 5.83 -18.89
CA LEU A 130 -0.78 6.71 -18.42
C LEU A 130 -0.07 7.43 -19.56
N LEU A 131 0.17 6.79 -20.70
CA LEU A 131 0.80 7.41 -21.87
C LEU A 131 -0.12 8.44 -22.55
N ILE A 132 -1.45 8.22 -22.56
CA ILE A 132 -2.43 9.17 -23.09
C ILE A 132 -2.70 10.32 -22.11
N GLY A 133 -2.28 10.21 -20.85
CA GLY A 133 -2.41 11.29 -19.87
C GLY A 133 -3.82 11.46 -19.26
N ARG A 134 -4.70 10.46 -19.38
CA ARG A 134 -6.09 10.50 -18.84
C ARG A 134 -6.21 10.12 -17.35
N TYR A 135 -5.14 10.21 -16.60
CA TYR A 135 -5.10 9.88 -15.18
C TYR A 135 -6.11 10.67 -14.32
N LYS A 136 -6.47 11.90 -14.72
CA LYS A 136 -7.42 12.74 -13.95
C LYS A 136 -8.82 12.14 -13.82
N LEU A 137 -9.29 11.45 -14.86
CA LEU A 137 -10.60 10.77 -14.83
C LEU A 137 -10.58 9.61 -13.83
N LEU A 138 -9.49 8.85 -13.85
CA LEU A 138 -9.28 7.73 -12.94
C LEU A 138 -9.21 8.19 -11.47
N ASP A 139 -8.50 9.30 -11.16
CA ASP A 139 -8.40 9.85 -9.81
C ASP A 139 -9.76 10.16 -9.19
N ASN A 140 -10.69 10.71 -9.97
CA ASN A 140 -12.04 10.99 -9.49
C ASN A 140 -12.87 9.70 -9.26
N LEU A 141 -12.76 8.74 -10.18
CA LEU A 141 -13.43 7.44 -10.05
C LEU A 141 -12.93 6.69 -8.80
N MET A 142 -11.62 6.71 -8.57
CA MET A 142 -10.98 6.06 -7.41
C MET A 142 -11.50 6.60 -6.08
N LYS A 143 -11.67 7.91 -5.96
CA LYS A 143 -12.23 8.51 -4.73
C LYS A 143 -13.63 7.98 -4.42
N PHE A 144 -14.47 7.85 -5.45
CA PHE A 144 -15.80 7.28 -5.30
C PHE A 144 -15.75 5.81 -4.88
N VAL A 145 -14.90 5.01 -5.52
CA VAL A 145 -14.78 3.57 -5.25
C VAL A 145 -14.22 3.29 -3.86
N ILE A 146 -13.24 4.07 -3.38
CA ILE A 146 -12.72 3.94 -2.01
C ILE A 146 -13.82 4.21 -0.99
N VAL A 147 -14.65 5.23 -1.21
CA VAL A 147 -15.81 5.51 -0.33
C VAL A 147 -16.80 4.36 -0.38
N LEU A 148 -17.13 3.84 -1.58
CA LEU A 148 -18.03 2.71 -1.74
C LEU A 148 -17.48 1.46 -1.03
N LEU A 149 -16.22 1.11 -1.24
CA LEU A 149 -15.57 -0.02 -0.56
C LEU A 149 -15.58 0.17 0.96
N THR A 150 -15.30 1.37 1.45
CA THR A 150 -15.32 1.67 2.89
C THR A 150 -16.71 1.45 3.48
N VAL A 151 -17.75 1.99 2.85
CA VAL A 151 -19.13 1.85 3.33
C VAL A 151 -19.59 0.39 3.28
N SER A 152 -19.33 -0.32 2.18
CA SER A 152 -19.70 -1.74 2.06
C SER A 152 -18.94 -2.63 3.05
N THR A 153 -17.66 -2.34 3.33
CA THR A 153 -16.89 -3.10 4.32
C THR A 153 -17.42 -2.86 5.74
N LEU A 154 -17.70 -1.61 6.11
CA LEU A 154 -18.33 -1.30 7.41
C LEU A 154 -19.68 -1.99 7.57
N LEU A 155 -20.51 -1.98 6.53
CA LEU A 155 -21.80 -2.67 6.53
C LEU A 155 -21.62 -4.19 6.67
N ALA A 156 -20.71 -4.80 5.91
CA ALA A 156 -20.43 -6.23 5.97
C ALA A 156 -19.98 -6.66 7.37
N VAL A 157 -19.05 -5.92 7.98
CA VAL A 157 -18.58 -6.19 9.35
C VAL A 157 -19.72 -6.05 10.37
N PHE A 158 -20.53 -5.01 10.24
CA PHE A 158 -21.68 -4.81 11.14
C PHE A 158 -22.66 -5.98 11.05
N VAL A 159 -23.05 -6.40 9.85
CA VAL A 159 -23.98 -7.52 9.64
C VAL A 159 -23.35 -8.85 10.07
N ALA A 160 -22.08 -9.10 9.73
CA ALA A 160 -21.37 -10.29 10.19
C ALA A 160 -21.30 -10.36 11.71
N GLY A 161 -21.06 -9.23 12.38
CA GLY A 161 -21.01 -9.14 13.84
C GLY A 161 -22.35 -9.40 14.52
N THR A 162 -23.46 -8.96 13.91
CA THR A 162 -24.83 -9.22 14.45
C THR A 162 -25.27 -10.67 14.25
N ASN A 163 -24.78 -11.34 13.22
CA ASN A 163 -25.15 -12.72 12.89
C ASN A 163 -24.21 -13.77 13.53
N SER A 164 -23.05 -13.33 14.03
CA SER A 164 -22.10 -14.21 14.68
C SER A 164 -22.60 -14.64 16.07
N SER A 165 -22.73 -15.94 16.28
CA SER A 165 -23.04 -16.54 17.57
C SER A 165 -21.77 -16.85 18.40
N SER A 166 -20.57 -16.67 17.82
CA SER A 166 -19.29 -16.93 18.48
C SER A 166 -18.88 -15.75 19.35
N SER A 167 -18.33 -16.03 20.54
CA SER A 167 -17.69 -15.00 21.37
C SER A 167 -16.48 -14.40 20.62
N LEU A 168 -16.39 -13.06 20.63
CA LEU A 168 -15.21 -12.37 20.07
C LEU A 168 -13.98 -12.69 20.90
N GLU A 169 -13.12 -13.57 20.39
CA GLU A 169 -11.84 -13.86 21.02
C GLU A 169 -10.80 -12.80 20.62
N LEU A 170 -10.46 -11.92 21.57
CA LEU A 170 -9.47 -10.87 21.38
C LEU A 170 -8.08 -11.28 21.88
N THR A 171 -7.85 -12.57 22.13
CA THR A 171 -6.54 -13.09 22.55
C THR A 171 -5.51 -12.83 21.48
N GLN A 172 -4.44 -12.12 21.84
CA GLN A 172 -3.39 -11.79 20.90
C GLN A 172 -2.42 -12.97 20.75
N ILE A 173 -2.01 -13.25 19.50
CA ILE A 173 -1.17 -14.39 19.14
C ILE A 173 0.17 -13.86 18.66
N PHE A 174 1.25 -14.45 19.18
CA PHE A 174 2.58 -14.28 18.61
C PHE A 174 2.94 -15.60 17.89
N PRO A 175 2.98 -15.60 16.54
CA PRO A 175 3.28 -16.78 15.73
C PRO A 175 4.60 -17.43 16.11
N LYS A 176 4.64 -18.77 16.09
CA LYS A 176 5.82 -19.58 16.46
C LYS A 176 6.35 -20.39 15.28
N GLU A 177 5.47 -20.82 14.39
CA GLU A 177 5.85 -21.59 13.23
C GLU A 177 6.48 -20.69 12.15
N ALA A 178 7.49 -21.18 11.43
CA ALA A 178 8.23 -20.39 10.44
C ALA A 178 7.33 -19.80 9.35
N ILE A 179 6.29 -20.55 8.94
CA ILE A 179 5.31 -20.07 7.93
C ILE A 179 4.47 -18.92 8.48
N GLU A 180 4.01 -19.03 9.72
CA GLU A 180 3.22 -18.00 10.40
C GLU A 180 4.04 -16.74 10.68
N ILE A 181 5.32 -16.91 11.09
CA ILE A 181 6.25 -15.79 11.28
C ILE A 181 6.49 -15.07 9.94
N ALA A 182 6.69 -15.82 8.86
CA ALA A 182 6.84 -15.22 7.54
C ALA A 182 5.57 -14.46 7.12
N PHE A 183 4.38 -14.96 7.47
CA PHE A 183 3.12 -14.25 7.25
C PHE A 183 3.02 -12.98 8.11
N LEU A 184 3.37 -13.06 9.40
CA LEU A 184 3.41 -11.88 10.29
C LEU A 184 4.29 -10.77 9.72
N VAL A 185 5.51 -11.10 9.28
CA VAL A 185 6.45 -10.14 8.69
C VAL A 185 5.92 -9.58 7.37
N ALA A 186 5.34 -10.42 6.52
CA ALA A 186 4.68 -9.99 5.29
C ALA A 186 3.51 -9.03 5.56
N PHE A 187 2.65 -9.37 6.52
CA PHE A 187 1.54 -8.53 6.97
C PHE A 187 2.01 -7.17 7.46
N MET A 188 2.96 -7.16 8.40
CA MET A 188 3.55 -5.92 8.93
C MET A 188 4.27 -5.12 7.86
N GLY A 189 4.82 -5.76 6.83
CA GLY A 189 5.56 -5.12 5.75
C GLY A 189 4.74 -4.10 4.99
N TRP A 190 3.51 -4.46 4.64
CA TRP A 190 2.59 -3.59 3.90
C TRP A 190 1.52 -2.92 4.76
N MET A 191 1.50 -3.11 6.05
CA MET A 191 0.54 -2.44 6.93
C MET A 191 1.08 -1.11 7.47
N PRO A 192 0.44 0.05 7.18
CA PRO A 192 -0.68 0.23 6.23
C PRO A 192 -0.22 0.20 4.77
N ALA A 193 1.08 0.36 4.52
CA ALA A 193 1.71 0.38 3.19
C ALA A 193 3.23 0.18 3.32
N PRO A 194 3.95 -0.13 2.22
CA PRO A 194 5.41 -0.08 2.19
C PRO A 194 5.92 1.36 2.39
N LEU A 195 7.04 1.53 3.12
CA LEU A 195 7.53 2.86 3.53
C LEU A 195 8.06 3.74 2.38
N ASP A 196 8.36 3.16 1.23
CA ASP A 196 8.72 3.91 0.02
C ASP A 196 7.57 4.79 -0.52
N ILE A 197 6.31 4.48 -0.19
CA ILE A 197 5.16 5.36 -0.48
C ILE A 197 5.32 6.75 0.17
N SER A 198 6.09 6.90 1.23
CA SER A 198 6.43 8.21 1.79
C SER A 198 7.09 9.14 0.76
N ILE A 199 7.86 8.56 -0.17
CA ILE A 199 8.51 9.29 -1.27
C ILE A 199 7.47 9.69 -2.31
N TRP A 200 6.57 8.77 -2.70
CA TRP A 200 5.47 9.06 -3.62
C TRP A 200 4.59 10.18 -3.08
N GLN A 201 4.26 10.11 -1.80
CA GLN A 201 3.46 11.12 -1.11
C GLN A 201 4.13 12.49 -1.10
N SER A 202 5.46 12.53 -0.99
CA SER A 202 6.23 13.77 -1.12
C SER A 202 6.07 14.40 -2.50
N ILE A 203 6.09 13.59 -3.56
CA ILE A 203 5.88 14.04 -4.95
C ILE A 203 4.45 14.50 -5.17
N TRP A 204 3.44 13.77 -4.70
CA TRP A 204 2.03 14.17 -4.79
C TRP A 204 1.74 15.46 -4.06
N THR A 205 2.38 15.68 -2.91
CA THR A 205 2.29 16.96 -2.18
C THR A 205 2.83 18.13 -3.00
N LEU A 206 3.93 17.93 -3.71
CA LEU A 206 4.46 18.95 -4.62
C LEU A 206 3.50 19.25 -5.78
N GLU A 207 2.91 18.24 -6.39
CA GLU A 207 1.94 18.43 -7.45
C GLU A 207 0.69 19.18 -6.96
N LYS A 208 0.21 18.89 -5.74
CA LYS A 208 -0.88 19.65 -5.13
C LYS A 208 -0.48 21.10 -4.85
N LYS A 209 0.72 21.33 -4.31
CA LYS A 209 1.24 22.69 -4.04
C LYS A 209 1.40 23.54 -5.32
N LYS A 210 1.71 22.91 -6.46
CA LYS A 210 1.73 23.61 -7.76
C LYS A 210 0.36 24.09 -8.19
N LYS A 211 -0.70 23.31 -7.92
CA LYS A 211 -2.09 23.64 -8.26
C LYS A 211 -2.69 24.64 -7.26
N ASP A 212 -2.35 24.50 -5.99
CA ASP A 212 -2.84 25.35 -4.89
C ASP A 212 -1.64 25.91 -4.10
N LYS A 213 -1.20 27.09 -4.48
CA LYS A 213 -0.04 27.78 -3.88
C LYS A 213 -0.30 28.24 -2.43
N LEU A 214 -1.55 28.35 -2.00
CA LEU A 214 -1.96 28.85 -0.69
C LEU A 214 -2.20 27.73 0.32
N ILE A 215 -2.02 26.48 -0.06
CA ILE A 215 -2.26 25.34 0.82
C ILE A 215 -1.40 25.43 2.10
N SER A 216 -2.07 25.37 3.24
CA SER A 216 -1.45 25.53 4.56
C SER A 216 -0.87 24.20 5.09
N LYS A 217 0.07 24.31 6.04
CA LYS A 217 0.61 23.16 6.78
C LYS A 217 -0.49 22.36 7.49
N LYS A 218 -1.49 23.06 8.07
CA LYS A 218 -2.62 22.43 8.78
C LYS A 218 -3.47 21.59 7.82
N GLU A 219 -3.75 22.09 6.62
CA GLU A 219 -4.55 21.38 5.62
C GLU A 219 -3.85 20.12 5.11
N ILE A 220 -2.53 20.16 4.85
CA ILE A 220 -1.78 18.99 4.40
C ILE A 220 -1.68 17.92 5.49
N ILE A 221 -1.43 18.33 6.75
CA ILE A 221 -1.37 17.37 7.87
C ILE A 221 -2.76 16.76 8.13
N PHE A 222 -3.80 17.56 8.04
CA PHE A 222 -5.19 17.10 8.19
C PHE A 222 -5.57 16.09 7.09
N ASP A 223 -5.30 16.40 5.82
CA ASP A 223 -5.50 15.52 4.69
C ASP A 223 -4.75 14.18 4.86
N PHE A 224 -3.48 14.25 5.24
CA PHE A 224 -2.68 13.08 5.55
C PHE A 224 -3.30 12.22 6.67
N ASN A 225 -3.66 12.85 7.79
CA ASN A 225 -4.21 12.14 8.95
C ASN A 225 -5.54 11.46 8.62
N ILE A 226 -6.43 12.11 7.84
CA ILE A 226 -7.66 11.46 7.38
C ILE A 226 -7.35 10.22 6.57
N GLY A 227 -6.46 10.32 5.57
CA GLY A 227 -6.07 9.16 4.77
C GLY A 227 -5.46 8.06 5.63
N TYR A 228 -4.56 8.41 6.54
CA TYR A 228 -3.89 7.46 7.42
C TYR A 228 -4.85 6.75 8.39
N VAL A 229 -5.73 7.49 9.05
CA VAL A 229 -6.72 6.91 9.97
C VAL A 229 -7.71 6.01 9.21
N THR A 230 -8.10 6.40 8.00
CA THR A 230 -8.95 5.55 7.14
C THR A 230 -8.30 4.21 6.86
N THR A 231 -6.98 4.17 6.60
CA THR A 231 -6.27 2.89 6.40
C THR A 231 -6.28 2.03 7.67
N ILE A 232 -6.11 2.62 8.85
CA ILE A 232 -6.17 1.85 10.12
C ILE A 232 -7.57 1.24 10.30
N ILE A 233 -8.61 2.05 10.16
CA ILE A 233 -10.00 1.60 10.34
C ILE A 233 -10.32 0.46 9.37
N LEU A 234 -9.99 0.62 8.09
CA LEU A 234 -10.24 -0.41 7.09
C LEU A 234 -9.39 -1.67 7.34
N GLY A 235 -8.16 -1.53 7.79
CA GLY A 235 -7.34 -2.69 8.17
C GLY A 235 -7.99 -3.51 9.28
N ILE A 236 -8.53 -2.84 10.32
CA ILE A 236 -9.28 -3.49 11.39
C ILE A 236 -10.56 -4.15 10.85
N CYS A 237 -11.30 -3.45 9.98
CA CYS A 237 -12.52 -3.98 9.37
C CYS A 237 -12.27 -5.24 8.53
N PHE A 238 -11.16 -5.28 7.77
CA PHE A 238 -10.80 -6.46 6.99
C PHE A 238 -10.35 -7.64 7.86
N ILE A 239 -9.63 -7.40 8.97
CA ILE A 239 -9.36 -8.45 9.98
C ILE A 239 -10.69 -8.95 10.55
N ALA A 240 -11.58 -8.03 10.95
CA ALA A 240 -12.87 -8.41 11.52
C ALA A 240 -13.72 -9.24 10.54
N LEU A 241 -13.77 -8.85 9.26
CA LEU A 241 -14.51 -9.58 8.25
C LEU A 241 -13.96 -11.00 8.06
N GLY A 242 -12.64 -11.15 7.92
CA GLY A 242 -11.99 -12.46 7.85
C GLY A 242 -12.24 -13.31 9.09
N SER A 243 -12.14 -12.69 10.29
CA SER A 243 -12.35 -13.36 11.56
C SER A 243 -13.82 -13.83 11.75
N LEU A 244 -14.79 -12.95 11.49
CA LEU A 244 -16.19 -13.25 11.74
C LEU A 244 -16.81 -14.26 10.75
N VAL A 245 -16.26 -14.32 9.52
CA VAL A 245 -16.84 -15.15 8.46
C VAL A 245 -16.05 -16.42 8.21
N MET A 246 -14.70 -16.40 8.26
CA MET A 246 -13.88 -17.56 7.89
C MET A 246 -13.17 -18.23 9.08
N TYR A 247 -12.77 -17.49 10.10
CA TYR A 247 -12.10 -18.08 11.26
C TYR A 247 -13.01 -19.14 11.90
N ASN A 248 -12.53 -20.33 12.10
CA ASN A 248 -13.32 -21.49 12.57
C ASN A 248 -14.29 -22.13 11.55
N SER A 249 -14.35 -21.66 10.29
CA SER A 249 -15.16 -22.35 9.25
C SER A 249 -14.48 -23.60 8.69
N GLY A 250 -13.17 -23.78 8.94
CA GLY A 250 -12.36 -24.81 8.30
C GLY A 250 -11.87 -24.43 6.89
N GLU A 251 -12.28 -23.26 6.38
CA GLU A 251 -11.82 -22.75 5.10
C GLU A 251 -10.58 -21.87 5.25
N THR A 252 -9.66 -21.96 4.30
CA THR A 252 -8.47 -21.10 4.19
C THR A 252 -8.46 -20.41 2.84
N PHE A 253 -7.86 -19.22 2.79
CA PHE A 253 -7.71 -18.51 1.53
C PHE A 253 -6.76 -19.24 0.56
N SER A 254 -7.22 -19.39 -0.67
CA SER A 254 -6.42 -19.97 -1.74
C SER A 254 -5.22 -19.09 -2.11
N ASN A 255 -4.14 -19.73 -2.56
CA ASN A 255 -3.02 -19.06 -3.19
C ASN A 255 -3.25 -18.76 -4.69
N GLN A 256 -4.31 -19.30 -5.28
CA GLN A 256 -4.70 -19.05 -6.67
C GLN A 256 -5.55 -17.77 -6.73
N GLY A 257 -5.16 -16.83 -7.60
CA GLY A 257 -5.73 -15.48 -7.63
C GLY A 257 -7.24 -15.41 -7.90
N GLY A 258 -7.77 -16.22 -8.83
CA GLY A 258 -9.21 -16.27 -9.11
C GLY A 258 -10.01 -16.85 -7.94
N VAL A 259 -9.57 -17.99 -7.39
CA VAL A 259 -10.24 -18.62 -6.24
C VAL A 259 -10.21 -17.69 -5.03
N PHE A 260 -9.06 -17.03 -4.76
CA PHE A 260 -8.96 -16.03 -3.70
C PHE A 260 -9.95 -14.88 -3.90
N ALA A 261 -10.05 -14.36 -5.14
CA ALA A 261 -10.96 -13.26 -5.43
C ALA A 261 -12.43 -13.64 -5.19
N ASN A 262 -12.83 -14.86 -5.59
CA ASN A 262 -14.15 -15.40 -5.31
C ASN A 262 -14.40 -15.51 -3.80
N GLN A 263 -13.47 -16.12 -3.05
CA GLN A 263 -13.57 -16.22 -1.60
C GLN A 263 -13.68 -14.83 -0.94
N LEU A 264 -12.87 -13.85 -1.38
CA LEU A 264 -12.94 -12.47 -0.87
C LEU A 264 -14.31 -11.83 -1.10
N ILE A 265 -14.88 -11.96 -2.30
CA ILE A 265 -16.20 -11.40 -2.61
C ILE A 265 -17.29 -12.13 -1.80
N ASN A 266 -17.17 -13.45 -1.63
CA ASN A 266 -18.11 -14.24 -0.86
C ASN A 266 -18.17 -13.86 0.63
N LEU A 267 -17.06 -13.37 1.22
CA LEU A 267 -17.13 -12.82 2.60
C LEU A 267 -18.16 -11.71 2.74
N TYR A 268 -18.31 -10.89 1.70
CA TYR A 268 -19.31 -9.84 1.69
C TYR A 268 -20.72 -10.39 1.40
N THR A 269 -20.85 -11.29 0.43
CA THR A 269 -22.17 -11.84 0.05
C THR A 269 -22.78 -12.69 1.15
N ILE A 270 -21.99 -13.46 1.88
CA ILE A 270 -22.42 -14.17 3.07
C ILE A 270 -22.98 -13.19 4.13
N SER A 271 -22.35 -12.01 4.26
CA SER A 271 -22.74 -11.01 5.25
C SER A 271 -23.93 -10.16 4.80
N ILE A 272 -23.89 -9.61 3.57
CA ILE A 272 -24.83 -8.58 3.08
C ILE A 272 -25.94 -9.20 2.20
N GLY A 273 -25.70 -10.38 1.64
CA GLY A 273 -26.56 -11.09 0.68
C GLY A 273 -25.99 -11.13 -0.74
N ASP A 274 -26.42 -12.10 -1.53
CA ASP A 274 -25.92 -12.38 -2.87
C ASP A 274 -26.06 -11.22 -3.85
N GLY A 275 -27.06 -10.36 -3.67
CA GLY A 275 -27.25 -9.15 -4.47
C GLY A 275 -26.08 -8.15 -4.39
N ALA A 276 -25.20 -8.27 -3.37
CA ALA A 276 -24.04 -7.42 -3.22
C ALA A 276 -22.85 -7.86 -4.10
N PHE A 277 -22.85 -9.07 -4.67
CA PHE A 277 -21.72 -9.65 -5.41
C PHE A 277 -21.14 -8.69 -6.45
N LEU A 278 -21.96 -8.22 -7.38
CA LEU A 278 -21.48 -7.37 -8.48
C LEU A 278 -20.91 -6.03 -7.98
N ILE A 279 -21.55 -5.43 -6.98
CA ILE A 279 -21.11 -4.14 -6.40
C ILE A 279 -19.77 -4.31 -5.73
N ILE A 280 -19.58 -5.37 -4.95
CA ILE A 280 -18.34 -5.66 -4.25
C ILE A 280 -17.23 -6.05 -5.22
N ALA A 281 -17.53 -6.89 -6.21
CA ALA A 281 -16.57 -7.26 -7.26
C ALA A 281 -16.04 -6.04 -8.02
N ILE A 282 -16.92 -5.11 -8.41
CA ILE A 282 -16.55 -3.85 -9.05
C ILE A 282 -15.71 -2.99 -8.09
N ALA A 283 -16.11 -2.85 -6.84
CA ALA A 283 -15.39 -2.04 -5.85
C ALA A 283 -13.98 -2.60 -5.58
N ALA A 284 -13.84 -3.90 -5.34
CA ALA A 284 -12.58 -4.59 -5.12
C ALA A 284 -11.66 -4.49 -6.36
N PHE A 285 -12.19 -4.81 -7.56
CA PHE A 285 -11.45 -4.70 -8.81
C PHE A 285 -10.96 -3.27 -9.04
N THR A 286 -11.84 -2.28 -8.94
CA THR A 286 -11.47 -0.87 -9.21
C THR A 286 -10.47 -0.36 -8.19
N THR A 287 -10.58 -0.76 -6.93
CA THR A 287 -9.60 -0.43 -5.88
C THR A 287 -8.22 -1.01 -6.22
N MET A 288 -8.16 -2.29 -6.60
CA MET A 288 -6.91 -2.94 -6.97
C MET A 288 -6.33 -2.43 -8.30
N PHE A 289 -7.18 -2.16 -9.28
CA PHE A 289 -6.78 -1.52 -10.54
C PHE A 289 -6.17 -0.14 -10.31
N SER A 290 -6.76 0.62 -9.38
CA SER A 290 -6.23 1.90 -8.90
C SER A 290 -4.83 1.77 -8.31
N THR A 291 -4.63 0.81 -7.42
CA THR A 291 -3.31 0.55 -6.83
C THR A 291 -2.31 0.15 -7.90
N THR A 292 -2.69 -0.71 -8.84
CA THR A 292 -1.85 -1.18 -9.95
C THR A 292 -1.37 -0.02 -10.84
N ILE A 293 -2.28 0.85 -11.27
CA ILE A 293 -1.91 2.01 -12.12
C ILE A 293 -1.10 3.04 -11.32
N THR A 294 -1.38 3.21 -10.03
CA THR A 294 -0.62 4.13 -9.17
C THR A 294 0.82 3.66 -8.99
N CYS A 295 1.06 2.37 -8.77
CA CYS A 295 2.40 1.79 -8.69
C CYS A 295 3.14 1.93 -10.03
N LEU A 296 2.45 1.67 -11.16
CA LEU A 296 3.01 1.78 -12.50
C LEU A 296 3.35 3.24 -12.87
N ASP A 297 2.70 4.24 -12.28
CA ASP A 297 3.00 5.67 -12.47
C ASP A 297 4.09 6.17 -11.50
N ALA A 298 3.98 5.84 -10.22
CA ALA A 298 4.81 6.42 -9.16
C ALA A 298 6.28 5.95 -9.24
N SER A 299 6.51 4.65 -9.45
CA SER A 299 7.88 4.10 -9.54
C SER A 299 8.68 4.70 -10.70
N PRO A 300 8.17 4.83 -11.95
CA PRO A 300 8.86 5.53 -13.02
C PRO A 300 9.14 7.01 -12.74
N ARG A 301 8.24 7.71 -12.04
CA ARG A 301 8.47 9.11 -11.62
C ARG A 301 9.63 9.24 -10.66
N THR A 302 9.71 8.33 -9.69
CA THR A 302 10.82 8.32 -8.72
C THR A 302 12.12 7.94 -9.38
N MET A 303 12.13 6.97 -10.32
CA MET A 303 13.31 6.61 -11.12
C MET A 303 13.80 7.80 -11.96
N LYS A 304 12.91 8.43 -12.73
CA LYS A 304 13.24 9.65 -13.48
C LYS A 304 13.88 10.71 -12.59
N LYS A 305 13.30 10.96 -11.42
CA LYS A 305 13.80 11.97 -10.48
C LYS A 305 15.18 11.59 -9.94
N THR A 306 15.36 10.32 -9.53
CA THR A 306 16.61 9.80 -8.99
C THR A 306 17.76 9.89 -10.01
N PHE A 307 17.54 9.43 -11.23
CA PHE A 307 18.57 9.50 -12.28
C PHE A 307 18.89 10.93 -12.69
N ASN A 308 17.91 11.84 -12.65
CA ASN A 308 18.15 13.26 -12.88
C ASN A 308 19.06 13.86 -11.80
N LEU A 309 18.81 13.54 -10.52
CA LEU A 309 19.65 13.97 -9.38
C LEU A 309 21.07 13.41 -9.45
N LEU A 310 21.24 12.20 -9.96
CA LEU A 310 22.54 11.57 -10.17
C LEU A 310 23.28 12.10 -11.42
N GLY A 311 22.68 13.02 -12.20
CA GLY A 311 23.27 13.57 -13.42
C GLY A 311 23.17 12.67 -14.65
N LEU A 312 22.48 11.53 -14.55
CA LEU A 312 22.34 10.54 -15.63
C LEU A 312 21.14 10.87 -16.53
N LYS A 313 21.16 12.05 -17.17
CA LYS A 313 20.04 12.62 -17.92
C LYS A 313 19.49 11.74 -19.04
N LYS A 314 20.34 10.91 -19.68
CA LYS A 314 19.95 10.03 -20.82
C LYS A 314 18.88 9.00 -20.41
N ILE A 315 18.98 8.46 -19.19
CA ILE A 315 18.05 7.48 -18.64
C ILE A 315 17.04 8.08 -17.65
N ALA A 316 17.11 9.38 -17.38
CA ALA A 316 16.17 10.11 -16.55
C ALA A 316 14.86 10.44 -17.31
N ASN A 317 14.25 9.42 -17.92
CA ASN A 317 13.05 9.55 -18.76
C ASN A 317 11.91 8.72 -18.18
N TYR A 318 10.73 9.34 -18.02
CA TYR A 318 9.53 8.67 -17.49
C TYR A 318 9.05 7.54 -18.40
N ASN A 319 8.96 7.79 -19.71
CA ASN A 319 8.46 6.79 -20.65
C ASN A 319 9.40 5.58 -20.74
N PHE A 320 10.70 5.79 -20.60
CA PHE A 320 11.66 4.70 -20.53
C PHE A 320 11.41 3.80 -19.33
N TRP A 321 11.23 4.37 -18.13
CA TRP A 321 11.04 3.60 -16.91
C TRP A 321 9.68 2.93 -16.79
N ILE A 322 8.61 3.54 -17.32
CA ILE A 322 7.29 2.91 -17.31
C ILE A 322 7.25 1.69 -18.24
N ILE A 323 7.92 1.77 -19.40
CA ILE A 323 8.05 0.63 -20.31
C ILE A 323 8.90 -0.47 -19.70
N ILE A 324 10.04 -0.13 -19.06
CA ILE A 324 10.88 -1.12 -18.37
C ILE A 324 10.09 -1.82 -17.25
N LEU A 325 9.36 -1.06 -16.44
CA LEU A 325 8.56 -1.64 -15.36
C LEU A 325 7.46 -2.54 -15.90
N ALA A 326 6.75 -2.11 -16.94
CA ALA A 326 5.72 -2.93 -17.59
C ALA A 326 6.30 -4.22 -18.18
N LEU A 327 7.38 -4.14 -18.97
CA LEU A 327 8.02 -5.30 -19.57
C LEU A 327 8.61 -6.24 -18.52
N GLY A 328 9.26 -5.71 -17.48
CA GLY A 328 9.80 -6.52 -16.39
C GLY A 328 8.70 -7.25 -15.61
N THR A 329 7.58 -6.57 -15.34
CA THR A 329 6.40 -7.19 -14.71
C THR A 329 5.82 -8.31 -15.59
N LEU A 330 5.65 -8.07 -16.89
CA LEU A 330 5.17 -9.08 -17.84
C LEU A 330 6.14 -10.26 -17.95
N SER A 331 7.46 -10.02 -17.95
CA SER A 331 8.47 -11.08 -17.94
C SER A 331 8.36 -11.96 -16.71
N ILE A 332 8.09 -11.38 -15.52
CA ILE A 332 7.86 -12.17 -14.30
C ILE A 332 6.62 -13.06 -14.46
N PHE A 333 5.53 -12.57 -15.04
CA PHE A 333 4.34 -13.39 -15.29
C PHE A 333 4.56 -14.51 -16.32
N ILE A 334 5.35 -14.26 -17.35
CA ILE A 334 5.55 -15.23 -18.43
C ILE A 334 6.57 -16.32 -18.03
N PHE A 335 7.68 -15.93 -17.41
CA PHE A 335 8.81 -16.84 -17.16
C PHE A 335 8.88 -17.37 -15.72
N PHE A 336 8.34 -16.61 -14.76
CA PHE A 336 8.39 -16.93 -13.33
C PHE A 336 7.00 -17.04 -12.73
N MET A 337 5.99 -17.31 -13.57
CA MET A 337 4.61 -17.40 -13.12
C MET A 337 4.53 -18.37 -11.95
N SER A 338 4.00 -17.88 -10.88
CA SER A 338 3.82 -18.59 -9.65
C SER A 338 2.46 -18.27 -9.06
N GLU A 339 2.17 -18.88 -7.96
CA GLU A 339 0.98 -18.63 -7.19
C GLU A 339 0.95 -17.17 -6.69
N MET A 340 -0.23 -16.55 -6.70
CA MET A 340 -0.46 -15.18 -6.20
C MET A 340 0.10 -15.00 -4.78
N GLY A 341 -0.13 -16.01 -3.91
CA GLY A 341 0.32 -15.97 -2.53
C GLY A 341 1.84 -15.81 -2.39
N LEU A 342 2.61 -16.52 -3.24
CA LEU A 342 4.07 -16.44 -3.24
C LEU A 342 4.57 -15.06 -3.69
N LEU A 343 4.01 -14.50 -4.77
CA LEU A 343 4.41 -13.20 -5.29
C LEU A 343 4.09 -12.08 -4.29
N VAL A 344 2.92 -12.11 -3.66
CA VAL A 344 2.53 -11.17 -2.61
C VAL A 344 3.45 -11.32 -1.40
N LYS A 345 3.76 -12.54 -0.96
CA LYS A 345 4.66 -12.84 0.16
C LYS A 345 6.06 -12.25 -0.08
N ILE A 346 6.64 -12.49 -1.25
CA ILE A 346 7.97 -11.95 -1.60
C ILE A 346 7.95 -10.42 -1.57
N ALA A 347 6.99 -9.77 -2.22
CA ALA A 347 6.91 -8.33 -2.28
C ALA A 347 6.75 -7.69 -0.89
N THR A 348 5.92 -8.29 -0.03
CA THR A 348 5.63 -7.77 1.31
C THR A 348 6.80 -7.95 2.28
N ILE A 349 7.49 -9.10 2.23
CA ILE A 349 8.70 -9.36 3.03
C ILE A 349 9.82 -8.41 2.62
N LEU A 350 10.09 -8.25 1.32
CA LEU A 350 11.10 -7.30 0.83
C LEU A 350 10.80 -5.88 1.29
N SER A 351 9.53 -5.48 1.27
CA SER A 351 9.11 -4.17 1.77
C SER A 351 9.35 -4.01 3.26
N PHE A 352 9.21 -5.08 4.06
CA PHE A 352 9.52 -5.04 5.49
C PHE A 352 11.01 -4.92 5.74
N ILE A 353 11.82 -5.74 5.08
CA ILE A 353 13.30 -5.74 5.21
C ILE A 353 13.90 -4.38 4.83
N THR A 354 13.32 -3.70 3.85
CA THR A 354 13.80 -2.37 3.42
C THR A 354 13.28 -1.22 4.28
N ALA A 355 12.25 -1.44 5.09
CA ALA A 355 11.60 -0.40 5.90
C ALA A 355 12.54 0.34 6.87
N PRO A 356 13.51 -0.31 7.58
CA PRO A 356 14.46 0.38 8.45
C PRO A 356 15.27 1.46 7.72
N PHE A 357 15.69 1.20 6.48
CA PHE A 357 16.42 2.19 5.66
C PHE A 357 15.57 3.45 5.45
N TYR A 358 14.32 3.29 5.00
CA TYR A 358 13.42 4.43 4.77
C TYR A 358 13.10 5.18 6.06
N ALA A 359 12.90 4.46 7.16
CA ALA A 359 12.66 5.05 8.47
C ALA A 359 13.83 5.92 8.92
N ILE A 360 15.06 5.40 8.87
CA ILE A 360 16.28 6.11 9.26
C ILE A 360 16.54 7.30 8.32
N ALA A 361 16.40 7.13 7.02
CA ALA A 361 16.66 8.18 6.04
C ALA A 361 15.66 9.34 6.20
N ASN A 362 14.36 9.04 6.34
CA ASN A 362 13.31 10.03 6.57
C ASN A 362 13.51 10.76 7.90
N PHE A 363 13.84 10.04 8.98
CA PHE A 363 14.11 10.63 10.29
C PHE A 363 15.33 11.57 10.27
N LYS A 364 16.43 11.14 9.67
CA LYS A 364 17.63 11.98 9.49
C LYS A 364 17.32 13.22 8.66
N LEU A 365 16.55 13.07 7.57
CA LEU A 365 16.22 14.19 6.70
C LEU A 365 15.38 15.24 7.40
N ILE A 366 14.28 14.84 8.07
CA ILE A 366 13.36 15.79 8.70
C ILE A 366 14.00 16.58 9.86
N ASN A 367 15.02 15.99 10.52
CA ASN A 367 15.76 16.62 11.61
C ASN A 367 17.05 17.33 11.14
N SER A 368 17.41 17.24 9.85
CA SER A 368 18.62 17.82 9.30
C SER A 368 18.55 19.34 9.14
N LYS A 369 19.68 19.95 8.80
CA LYS A 369 19.76 21.36 8.41
C LYS A 369 18.99 21.70 7.13
N HIS A 370 18.61 20.70 6.34
CA HIS A 370 17.86 20.86 5.09
C HIS A 370 16.36 21.03 5.31
N THR A 371 15.88 20.86 6.56
CA THR A 371 14.47 21.09 6.93
C THR A 371 14.39 22.30 7.83
N PRO A 372 13.56 23.32 7.48
CA PRO A 372 13.31 24.48 8.31
C PRO A 372 12.85 24.07 9.72
N LYS A 373 13.34 24.78 10.76
CA LYS A 373 13.11 24.43 12.16
C LYS A 373 11.61 24.31 12.51
N GLU A 374 10.77 25.18 11.96
CA GLU A 374 9.31 25.20 12.17
C GLU A 374 8.56 23.97 11.63
N PHE A 375 9.18 23.22 10.71
CA PHE A 375 8.64 21.99 10.14
C PHE A 375 9.25 20.73 10.77
N ARG A 376 10.24 20.87 11.64
CA ARG A 376 10.78 19.69 12.36
C ARG A 376 9.71 19.07 13.27
N PRO A 377 9.77 17.78 13.54
CA PRO A 377 8.82 17.11 14.41
C PRO A 377 8.95 17.56 15.86
N SER A 378 7.83 17.48 16.61
CA SER A 378 7.85 17.65 18.05
C SER A 378 8.64 16.53 18.73
N ILE A 379 8.95 16.72 20.02
CA ILE A 379 9.68 15.74 20.80
C ILE A 379 8.95 14.39 20.84
N TYR A 380 7.61 14.38 20.95
CA TYR A 380 6.80 13.17 20.96
C TYR A 380 6.92 12.38 19.64
N ILE A 381 6.87 13.07 18.49
CA ILE A 381 7.03 12.44 17.18
C ILE A 381 8.46 11.94 16.99
N ASN A 382 9.48 12.64 17.53
CA ASN A 382 10.86 12.17 17.49
C ASN A 382 11.04 10.89 18.31
N ILE A 383 10.49 10.83 19.55
CA ILE A 383 10.52 9.63 20.38
C ILE A 383 9.83 8.47 19.65
N LEU A 384 8.62 8.70 19.13
CA LEU A 384 7.89 7.68 18.37
C LEU A 384 8.69 7.21 17.15
N SER A 385 9.40 8.12 16.47
CA SER A 385 10.26 7.76 15.32
C SER A 385 11.43 6.87 15.74
N VAL A 386 12.10 7.19 16.85
CA VAL A 386 13.20 6.36 17.36
C VAL A 386 12.70 4.98 17.76
N LEU A 387 11.57 4.90 18.47
CA LEU A 387 10.93 3.62 18.80
C LEU A 387 10.52 2.85 17.56
N GLY A 388 10.01 3.54 16.54
CA GLY A 388 9.65 2.94 15.25
C GLY A 388 10.88 2.40 14.49
N ILE A 389 12.01 3.11 14.50
CA ILE A 389 13.27 2.62 13.91
C ILE A 389 13.75 1.36 14.64
N ILE A 390 13.73 1.38 15.98
CA ILE A 390 14.12 0.22 16.81
C ILE A 390 13.20 -0.96 16.47
N PHE A 391 11.87 -0.76 16.48
CA PHE A 391 10.89 -1.79 16.19
C PHE A 391 11.13 -2.42 14.81
N LEU A 392 11.20 -1.61 13.74
CA LEU A 392 11.42 -2.12 12.39
C LEU A 392 12.77 -2.83 12.24
N SER A 393 13.82 -2.30 12.85
CA SER A 393 15.17 -2.89 12.78
C SER A 393 15.25 -4.20 13.56
N CYS A 394 14.73 -4.26 14.80
CA CYS A 394 14.74 -5.46 15.61
C CYS A 394 13.93 -6.59 14.96
N PHE A 395 12.74 -6.30 14.46
CA PHE A 395 11.93 -7.29 13.74
C PHE A 395 12.60 -7.77 12.44
N THR A 396 13.25 -6.87 11.70
CA THR A 396 13.99 -7.24 10.49
C THR A 396 15.17 -8.16 10.81
N ILE A 397 15.98 -7.80 11.82
CA ILE A 397 17.13 -8.61 12.24
C ILE A 397 16.66 -9.97 12.77
N TRP A 398 15.62 -9.98 13.62
CA TRP A 398 15.03 -11.20 14.14
C TRP A 398 14.56 -12.12 13.01
N TYR A 399 13.82 -11.59 12.04
CA TYR A 399 13.34 -12.38 10.89
C TYR A 399 14.50 -12.96 10.07
N LEU A 400 15.52 -12.14 9.78
CA LEU A 400 16.71 -12.61 9.04
C LEU A 400 17.54 -13.65 9.80
N SER A 401 17.43 -13.70 11.13
CA SER A 401 18.14 -14.69 11.95
C SER A 401 17.46 -16.07 12.00
N ILE A 402 16.22 -16.16 11.54
CA ILE A 402 15.45 -17.41 11.53
C ILE A 402 15.24 -18.00 10.10
N LEU A 403 15.68 -17.25 9.06
CA LEU A 403 15.75 -17.74 7.67
C LEU A 403 16.92 -18.68 7.46
#